data_3f2e6417e76115f383371add394d9648
#
_entry.id   3f2e6417e76115f383371add394d9648
#
_cell.length_a   1.000
_cell.length_b   1.000
_cell.length_c   1.000
_cell.angle_alpha   90.00
_cell.angle_beta   90.00
_cell.angle_gamma   90.00
#
_symmetry.space_group_name_H-M   'P 1'
#
loop_
_entity.id
_entity.type
_entity.pdbx_description
1 polymer ?
#
loop_
_entity_poly.entity_id
_entity_poly.type
_entity_poly.pdbx_seq_one_letter_code
_entity_poly.pdbx_strand_id
1 'polypeptide(L)'
;TTLAPFFVTGIVFGGLSMEEVNISQIQVSFLGLMVVFAVVTLILTRMKLPDIKGTKAESGEKLEKSVWSFSHLMMGVLGIFFYVGVEVCVGANINLYAIELQNAGRQFLFFGMDSLTIGGVNFAIPALMATLYWGGMLIGRLISSSLNSIPPQTQLAVAAIFAALSTVGAIVADNPWLLVAVGFFHSVMWGSIFTLAISRLGKYTSVASGTIMIGVIGGSLLPLFQGMFADAMGGMWRWTWFIVVIGELYILYYALLGSKVKQAAD
;
A
#
# COMPACT_ATOMS: atom_id res chain seq x y z
N THR A 1 0.23 -7.10 -7.36
CA THR A 1 0.81 -7.25 -6.00
C THR A 1 0.48 -8.59 -5.38
N THR A 2 -0.78 -9.05 -5.34
CA THR A 2 -1.21 -10.32 -4.70
C THR A 2 -0.44 -11.56 -5.17
N LEU A 3 -0.13 -11.65 -6.46
CA LEU A 3 0.62 -12.77 -7.03
C LEU A 3 2.15 -12.58 -6.96
N ALA A 4 2.64 -11.40 -6.57
CA ALA A 4 4.07 -11.10 -6.57
C ALA A 4 4.88 -12.03 -5.64
N PRO A 5 4.45 -12.35 -4.40
CA PRO A 5 5.18 -13.29 -3.55
C PRO A 5 5.28 -14.69 -4.17
N PHE A 6 4.22 -15.17 -4.82
CA PHE A 6 4.24 -16.46 -5.52
C PHE A 6 5.18 -16.43 -6.72
N PHE A 7 5.17 -15.32 -7.47
CA PHE A 7 6.09 -15.13 -8.60
C PHE A 7 7.54 -15.12 -8.12
N VAL A 8 7.85 -14.39 -7.05
CA VAL A 8 9.20 -14.33 -6.50
C VAL A 8 9.65 -15.69 -6.00
N THR A 9 8.87 -16.36 -5.15
CA THR A 9 9.25 -17.66 -4.59
C THR A 9 9.30 -18.75 -5.64
N GLY A 10 8.31 -18.83 -6.54
CA GLY A 10 8.20 -19.90 -7.52
C GLY A 10 9.07 -19.71 -8.76
N ILE A 11 9.17 -18.49 -9.28
CA ILE A 11 9.87 -18.20 -10.54
C ILE A 11 11.26 -17.61 -10.31
N VAL A 12 11.36 -16.59 -9.44
CA VAL A 12 12.66 -15.93 -9.20
C VAL A 12 13.60 -16.82 -8.40
N PHE A 13 13.08 -17.43 -7.34
CA PHE A 13 13.86 -18.32 -6.46
C PHE A 13 13.79 -19.80 -6.88
N GLY A 14 12.93 -20.16 -7.85
CA GLY A 14 12.80 -21.54 -8.30
C GLY A 14 12.37 -22.53 -7.20
N GLY A 15 11.67 -22.04 -6.15
CA GLY A 15 11.28 -22.82 -4.98
C GLY A 15 12.38 -23.08 -3.94
N LEU A 16 13.58 -22.50 -4.15
CA LEU A 16 14.69 -22.57 -3.20
C LEU A 16 14.49 -21.62 -2.02
N SER A 17 15.15 -21.89 -0.90
CA SER A 17 15.22 -20.96 0.22
C SER A 17 16.08 -19.73 -0.12
N MET A 18 15.87 -18.60 0.57
CA MET A 18 16.65 -17.37 0.33
C MET A 18 18.17 -17.58 0.48
N GLU A 19 18.60 -18.52 1.31
CA GLU A 19 20.01 -18.83 1.56
C GLU A 19 20.67 -19.61 0.39
N GLU A 20 19.85 -20.30 -0.43
CA GLU A 20 20.31 -21.15 -1.53
C GLU A 20 20.25 -20.43 -2.89
N VAL A 21 19.65 -19.24 -2.94
CA VAL A 21 19.43 -18.50 -4.20
C VAL A 21 20.72 -17.84 -4.67
N ASN A 22 21.13 -18.17 -5.91
CA ASN A 22 22.28 -17.52 -6.53
C ASN A 22 21.87 -16.23 -7.25
N ILE A 23 22.74 -15.21 -7.22
CA ILE A 23 22.53 -13.91 -7.90
C ILE A 23 22.23 -14.08 -9.38
N SER A 24 22.83 -15.08 -10.06
CA SER A 24 22.56 -15.36 -11.47
C SER A 24 21.12 -15.75 -11.78
N GLN A 25 20.43 -16.45 -10.87
CA GLN A 25 19.01 -16.80 -11.03
C GLN A 25 18.12 -15.57 -10.96
N ILE A 26 18.45 -14.66 -10.04
CA ILE A 26 17.75 -13.37 -9.91
C ILE A 26 17.91 -12.54 -11.17
N GLN A 27 19.12 -12.46 -11.73
CA GLN A 27 19.41 -11.72 -12.97
C GLN A 27 18.58 -12.21 -14.15
N VAL A 28 18.49 -13.53 -14.35
CA VAL A 28 17.71 -14.12 -15.46
C VAL A 28 16.22 -13.73 -15.35
N SER A 29 15.66 -13.79 -14.14
CA SER A 29 14.27 -13.43 -13.90
C SER A 29 14.00 -11.94 -14.15
N PHE A 30 14.90 -11.05 -13.73
CA PHE A 30 14.80 -9.61 -14.00
C PHE A 30 14.99 -9.28 -15.49
N LEU A 31 15.87 -9.99 -16.21
CA LEU A 31 15.99 -9.86 -17.67
C LEU A 31 14.68 -10.28 -18.36
N GLY A 32 14.05 -11.37 -17.92
CA GLY A 32 12.73 -11.77 -18.40
C GLY A 32 11.66 -10.68 -18.20
N LEU A 33 11.59 -10.07 -17.00
CA LEU A 33 10.70 -8.94 -16.72
C LEU A 33 11.02 -7.73 -17.63
N MET A 34 12.29 -7.41 -17.83
CA MET A 34 12.71 -6.33 -18.72
C MET A 34 12.18 -6.54 -20.15
N VAL A 35 12.27 -7.77 -20.68
CA VAL A 35 11.73 -8.11 -22.00
C VAL A 35 10.21 -7.93 -22.03
N VAL A 36 9.49 -8.39 -21.00
CA VAL A 36 8.04 -8.20 -20.90
C VAL A 36 7.67 -6.71 -20.91
N PHE A 37 8.36 -5.88 -20.12
CA PHE A 37 8.12 -4.44 -20.11
C PHE A 37 8.45 -3.78 -21.45
N ALA A 38 9.52 -4.20 -22.13
CA ALA A 38 9.87 -3.71 -23.46
C ALA A 38 8.78 -4.05 -24.49
N VAL A 39 8.24 -5.27 -24.46
CA VAL A 39 7.14 -5.70 -25.34
C VAL A 39 5.87 -4.90 -25.07
N VAL A 40 5.50 -4.75 -23.79
CA VAL A 40 4.32 -3.94 -23.41
C VAL A 40 4.50 -2.49 -23.86
N THR A 41 5.66 -1.90 -23.67
CA THR A 41 5.96 -0.55 -24.14
C THR A 41 5.82 -0.45 -25.66
N LEU A 42 6.35 -1.41 -26.41
CA LEU A 42 6.23 -1.45 -27.88
C LEU A 42 4.77 -1.55 -28.32
N ILE A 43 3.95 -2.38 -27.65
CA ILE A 43 2.53 -2.50 -27.92
C ILE A 43 1.83 -1.15 -27.66
N LEU A 44 2.07 -0.53 -26.52
CA LEU A 44 1.46 0.75 -26.15
C LEU A 44 1.82 1.88 -27.12
N THR A 45 3.07 1.92 -27.62
CA THR A 45 3.48 2.93 -28.63
C THR A 45 2.82 2.73 -29.99
N ARG A 46 2.33 1.51 -30.28
CA ARG A 46 1.61 1.19 -31.53
C ARG A 46 0.10 1.34 -31.39
N MET A 47 -0.44 1.38 -30.18
CA MET A 47 -1.86 1.59 -29.93
C MET A 47 -2.20 3.08 -30.06
N LYS A 48 -3.24 3.39 -30.84
CA LYS A 48 -3.86 4.73 -30.80
C LYS A 48 -4.68 4.83 -29.51
N LEU A 49 -4.06 5.39 -28.47
CA LEU A 49 -4.81 5.70 -27.25
C LEU A 49 -5.85 6.79 -27.57
N PRO A 50 -7.11 6.63 -27.10
CA PRO A 50 -8.10 7.68 -27.25
C PRO A 50 -7.60 8.94 -26.53
N ASP A 51 -7.66 10.09 -27.22
CA ASP A 51 -7.44 11.38 -26.59
C ASP A 51 -8.54 11.59 -25.55
N ILE A 52 -8.22 11.31 -24.30
CA ILE A 52 -9.09 11.72 -23.19
C ILE A 52 -8.98 13.23 -23.13
N LYS A 53 -9.94 13.91 -23.75
CA LYS A 53 -10.19 15.33 -23.52
C LYS A 53 -10.72 15.47 -22.09
N GLY A 54 -9.85 15.23 -21.11
CA GLY A 54 -10.06 15.75 -19.78
C GLY A 54 -10.12 17.26 -19.92
N THR A 55 -10.83 17.93 -19.05
CA THR A 55 -10.82 19.38 -18.91
C THR A 55 -9.35 19.83 -18.82
N LYS A 56 -8.70 19.96 -20.00
CA LYS A 56 -7.48 20.74 -20.09
C LYS A 56 -7.92 22.11 -19.61
N ALA A 57 -7.37 22.60 -18.52
CA ALA A 57 -7.20 24.04 -18.41
C ALA A 57 -6.76 24.44 -19.80
N GLU A 58 -7.58 25.24 -20.51
CA GLU A 58 -7.23 25.70 -21.87
C GLU A 58 -5.79 26.13 -21.79
N SER A 59 -4.94 25.60 -22.69
CA SER A 59 -3.51 25.81 -22.65
C SER A 59 -3.25 27.31 -22.75
N GLY A 60 -3.09 27.98 -21.61
CA GLY A 60 -2.98 29.45 -21.48
C GLY A 60 -3.75 30.07 -20.32
N GLU A 61 -4.68 29.38 -19.66
CA GLU A 61 -5.38 29.93 -18.51
C GLU A 61 -4.40 29.98 -17.31
N LYS A 62 -3.91 31.18 -16.98
CA LYS A 62 -3.04 31.37 -15.81
C LYS A 62 -3.81 30.99 -14.56
N LEU A 63 -3.30 29.99 -13.85
CA LEU A 63 -3.79 29.66 -12.52
C LEU A 63 -3.48 30.85 -11.60
N GLU A 64 -4.52 31.50 -11.10
CA GLU A 64 -4.39 32.70 -10.26
C GLU A 64 -3.77 32.40 -8.89
N LYS A 65 -3.98 31.16 -8.39
CA LYS A 65 -3.49 30.70 -7.09
C LYS A 65 -2.61 29.47 -7.26
N SER A 66 -1.67 29.30 -6.35
CA SER A 66 -0.91 28.04 -6.24
C SER A 66 -1.80 26.93 -5.74
N VAL A 67 -1.64 25.69 -6.26
CA VAL A 67 -2.32 24.49 -5.75
C VAL A 67 -2.01 24.23 -4.27
N TRP A 68 -0.87 24.70 -3.79
CA TRP A 68 -0.45 24.61 -2.40
C TRP A 68 -1.29 25.47 -1.44
N SER A 69 -2.10 26.39 -1.93
CA SER A 69 -3.01 27.19 -1.10
C SER A 69 -4.25 26.40 -0.63
N PHE A 70 -4.56 25.26 -1.24
CA PHE A 70 -5.70 24.44 -0.87
C PHE A 70 -5.35 23.48 0.27
N SER A 71 -5.78 23.81 1.50
CA SER A 71 -5.40 23.08 2.70
C SER A 71 -5.80 21.59 2.67
N HIS A 72 -6.98 21.25 2.13
CA HIS A 72 -7.42 19.87 2.03
C HIS A 72 -6.57 19.05 1.03
N LEU A 73 -6.03 19.67 -0.01
CA LEU A 73 -5.08 19.04 -0.93
C LEU A 73 -3.74 18.79 -0.22
N MET A 74 -3.20 19.77 0.50
CA MET A 74 -1.95 19.63 1.25
C MET A 74 -2.03 18.50 2.27
N MET A 75 -3.11 18.49 3.04
CA MET A 75 -3.39 17.42 4.00
C MET A 75 -3.58 16.06 3.29
N GLY A 76 -4.13 16.06 2.05
CA GLY A 76 -4.28 14.88 1.21
C GLY A 76 -2.93 14.34 0.69
N VAL A 77 -1.97 15.21 0.35
CA VAL A 77 -0.60 14.80 0.00
C VAL A 77 0.05 14.06 1.17
N LEU A 78 -0.07 14.59 2.38
CA LEU A 78 0.38 13.91 3.60
C LEU A 78 -0.46 12.65 3.87
N GLY A 79 -1.75 12.65 3.54
CA GLY A 79 -2.61 11.47 3.61
C GLY A 79 -2.11 10.32 2.74
N ILE A 80 -1.75 10.61 1.48
CA ILE A 80 -1.13 9.61 0.58
C ILE A 80 0.25 9.20 1.09
N PHE A 81 1.05 10.13 1.64
CA PHE A 81 2.35 9.82 2.20
C PHE A 81 2.23 8.76 3.31
N PHE A 82 1.36 9.00 4.30
CA PHE A 82 1.15 8.04 5.37
C PHE A 82 0.50 6.75 4.86
N TYR A 83 -0.52 6.85 3.99
CA TYR A 83 -1.20 5.67 3.49
C TYR A 83 -0.25 4.74 2.72
N VAL A 84 0.46 5.24 1.71
CA VAL A 84 1.39 4.40 0.93
C VAL A 84 2.53 3.89 1.83
N GLY A 85 2.97 4.72 2.77
CA GLY A 85 3.97 4.31 3.74
C GLY A 85 3.53 3.14 4.61
N VAL A 86 2.35 3.21 5.24
CA VAL A 86 1.86 2.13 6.10
C VAL A 86 1.47 0.89 5.29
N GLU A 87 0.92 1.06 4.08
CA GLU A 87 0.63 -0.02 3.15
C GLU A 87 1.89 -0.84 2.85
N VAL A 88 2.98 -0.19 2.50
CA VAL A 88 4.25 -0.87 2.19
C VAL A 88 4.91 -1.41 3.46
N CYS A 89 4.85 -0.70 4.60
CA CYS A 89 5.33 -1.22 5.88
C CYS A 89 4.70 -2.59 6.20
N VAL A 90 3.38 -2.70 6.11
CA VAL A 90 2.70 -3.97 6.39
C VAL A 90 3.01 -5.00 5.31
N GLY A 91 2.83 -4.65 4.04
CA GLY A 91 2.97 -5.59 2.93
C GLY A 91 4.38 -6.16 2.74
N ALA A 92 5.43 -5.39 3.08
CA ALA A 92 6.82 -5.82 2.96
C ALA A 92 7.35 -6.50 4.22
N ASN A 93 6.96 -6.04 5.42
CA ASN A 93 7.65 -6.40 6.66
C ASN A 93 6.86 -7.37 7.56
N ILE A 94 5.60 -7.71 7.22
CA ILE A 94 4.80 -8.67 7.98
C ILE A 94 5.47 -10.05 8.08
N ASN A 95 6.13 -10.49 7.01
CA ASN A 95 6.85 -11.74 6.97
C ASN A 95 8.07 -11.75 7.92
N LEU A 96 8.79 -10.62 8.04
CA LEU A 96 9.95 -10.49 8.92
C LEU A 96 9.51 -10.56 10.40
N TYR A 97 8.41 -9.90 10.73
CA TYR A 97 7.81 -10.01 12.07
C TYR A 97 7.36 -11.43 12.39
N ALA A 98 6.71 -12.11 11.42
CA ALA A 98 6.29 -13.49 11.61
C ALA A 98 7.49 -14.43 11.80
N ILE A 99 8.59 -14.24 11.05
CA ILE A 99 9.84 -15.01 11.20
C ILE A 99 10.47 -14.76 12.58
N GLU A 100 10.54 -13.49 13.03
CA GLU A 100 11.04 -13.16 14.37
C GLU A 100 10.30 -13.96 15.45
N LEU A 101 8.96 -13.94 15.38
CA LEU A 101 8.13 -14.66 16.36
C LEU A 101 8.26 -16.18 16.25
N GLN A 102 8.46 -16.73 15.05
CA GLN A 102 8.75 -18.15 14.86
C GLN A 102 10.08 -18.55 15.50
N ASN A 103 11.12 -17.72 15.31
CA ASN A 103 12.43 -17.92 15.94
C ASN A 103 12.35 -17.82 17.47
N ALA A 104 11.39 -17.08 18.01
CA ALA A 104 11.06 -17.03 19.43
C ALA A 104 10.16 -18.19 19.92
N GLY A 105 9.93 -19.20 19.08
CA GLY A 105 9.17 -20.40 19.42
C GLY A 105 7.65 -20.29 19.22
N ARG A 106 7.15 -19.22 18.58
CA ARG A 106 5.73 -19.11 18.23
C ARG A 106 5.44 -19.94 16.97
N GLN A 107 4.32 -20.63 16.97
CA GLN A 107 3.83 -21.35 15.80
C GLN A 107 2.63 -20.63 15.20
N PHE A 108 2.64 -20.47 13.87
CA PHE A 108 1.54 -19.92 13.11
C PHE A 108 1.03 -20.96 12.15
N LEU A 109 -0.27 -21.21 12.19
CA LEU A 109 -0.92 -22.19 11.34
C LEU A 109 -1.95 -21.50 10.44
N PHE A 110 -2.08 -22.01 9.23
CA PHE A 110 -3.14 -21.63 8.30
C PHE A 110 -4.01 -22.87 8.06
N PHE A 111 -5.23 -22.85 8.57
CA PHE A 111 -6.13 -24.03 8.60
C PHE A 111 -5.46 -25.31 9.14
N GLY A 112 -4.65 -25.19 10.19
CA GLY A 112 -3.95 -26.31 10.82
C GLY A 112 -2.65 -26.73 10.11
N MET A 113 -2.26 -26.08 9.02
CA MET A 113 -1.03 -26.33 8.26
C MET A 113 0.06 -25.33 8.64
N ASP A 114 1.30 -25.77 8.73
CA ASP A 114 2.50 -24.94 8.98
C ASP A 114 3.11 -24.37 7.68
N SER A 115 2.67 -24.89 6.56
CA SER A 115 3.09 -24.48 5.23
C SER A 115 2.01 -24.79 4.20
N LEU A 116 2.04 -24.14 3.05
CA LEU A 116 1.10 -24.36 1.95
C LEU A 116 1.86 -24.70 0.68
N THR A 117 1.59 -25.88 0.08
CA THR A 117 2.20 -26.29 -1.18
C THR A 117 1.25 -25.99 -2.34
N ILE A 118 1.68 -25.14 -3.27
CA ILE A 118 0.93 -24.79 -4.49
C ILE A 118 1.83 -25.03 -5.70
N GLY A 119 1.36 -25.87 -6.64
CA GLY A 119 2.11 -26.16 -7.86
C GLY A 119 3.48 -26.81 -7.63
N GLY A 120 3.66 -27.54 -6.53
CA GLY A 120 4.94 -28.15 -6.15
C GLY A 120 5.89 -27.23 -5.40
N VAL A 121 5.54 -25.94 -5.19
CA VAL A 121 6.31 -24.98 -4.41
C VAL A 121 5.73 -24.88 -3.00
N ASN A 122 6.59 -25.02 -2.00
CA ASN A 122 6.21 -24.91 -0.59
C ASN A 122 6.35 -23.47 -0.10
N PHE A 123 5.25 -22.90 0.41
CA PHE A 123 5.20 -21.54 0.96
C PHE A 123 5.13 -21.62 2.49
N ALA A 124 6.15 -21.13 3.15
CA ALA A 124 6.13 -20.94 4.59
C ALA A 124 5.05 -19.92 4.98
N ILE A 125 4.47 -20.08 6.16
CA ILE A 125 3.38 -19.20 6.64
C ILE A 125 3.74 -17.71 6.65
N PRO A 126 4.95 -17.27 7.03
CA PRO A 126 5.30 -15.84 6.93
C PRO A 126 5.17 -15.26 5.52
N ALA A 127 5.61 -15.99 4.49
CA ALA A 127 5.47 -15.56 3.09
C ALA A 127 3.99 -15.56 2.64
N LEU A 128 3.20 -16.53 3.13
CA LEU A 128 1.77 -16.59 2.88
C LEU A 128 1.03 -15.39 3.50
N MET A 129 1.43 -14.93 4.68
CA MET A 129 0.82 -13.74 5.33
C MET A 129 0.94 -12.49 4.47
N ALA A 130 2.11 -12.22 3.87
CA ALA A 130 2.30 -11.11 2.94
C ALA A 130 1.38 -11.24 1.71
N THR A 131 1.26 -12.44 1.17
CA THR A 131 0.36 -12.73 0.04
C THR A 131 -1.11 -12.49 0.40
N LEU A 132 -1.52 -12.95 1.58
CA LEU A 132 -2.90 -12.80 2.07
C LEU A 132 -3.23 -11.35 2.41
N TYR A 133 -2.27 -10.56 2.88
CA TYR A 133 -2.43 -9.12 3.04
C TYR A 133 -2.80 -8.44 1.71
N TRP A 134 -2.04 -8.70 0.64
CA TRP A 134 -2.35 -8.17 -0.69
C TRP A 134 -3.64 -8.77 -1.28
N GLY A 135 -3.94 -10.03 -0.95
CA GLY A 135 -5.21 -10.69 -1.30
C GLY A 135 -6.41 -10.02 -0.63
N GLY A 136 -6.27 -9.68 0.65
CA GLY A 136 -7.26 -8.92 1.42
C GLY A 136 -7.55 -7.56 0.78
N MET A 137 -6.51 -6.86 0.30
CA MET A 137 -6.69 -5.61 -0.44
C MET A 137 -7.46 -5.81 -1.76
N LEU A 138 -7.20 -6.87 -2.49
CA LEU A 138 -7.95 -7.17 -3.72
C LEU A 138 -9.43 -7.41 -3.41
N ILE A 139 -9.73 -8.26 -2.43
CA ILE A 139 -11.11 -8.56 -2.01
C ILE A 139 -11.81 -7.29 -1.51
N GLY A 140 -11.14 -6.50 -0.68
CA GLY A 140 -11.68 -5.26 -0.15
C GLY A 140 -12.00 -4.24 -1.25
N ARG A 141 -11.19 -4.13 -2.31
CA ARG A 141 -11.49 -3.27 -3.48
C ARG A 141 -12.72 -3.74 -4.24
N LEU A 142 -12.89 -5.05 -4.42
CA LEU A 142 -14.09 -5.61 -5.06
C LEU A 142 -15.35 -5.29 -4.25
N ILE A 143 -15.30 -5.44 -2.94
CA ILE A 143 -16.43 -5.12 -2.05
C ILE A 143 -16.69 -3.62 -2.03
N SER A 144 -15.66 -2.79 -1.92
CA SER A 144 -15.82 -1.34 -1.85
C SER A 144 -16.40 -0.74 -3.14
N SER A 145 -16.16 -1.38 -4.29
CA SER A 145 -16.76 -0.96 -5.56
C SER A 145 -18.29 -1.04 -5.55
N SER A 146 -18.87 -1.82 -4.65
CA SER A 146 -20.32 -1.95 -4.44
C SER A 146 -20.86 -0.98 -3.38
N LEU A 147 -19.98 -0.29 -2.64
CA LEU A 147 -20.35 0.61 -1.54
C LEU A 147 -20.39 2.09 -1.95
N ASN A 148 -20.77 2.38 -3.20
CA ASN A 148 -20.79 3.74 -3.76
C ASN A 148 -21.72 4.72 -3.03
N SER A 149 -22.68 4.21 -2.26
CA SER A 149 -23.61 5.02 -1.45
C SER A 149 -22.99 5.60 -0.19
N ILE A 150 -21.84 5.06 0.27
CA ILE A 150 -21.16 5.51 1.48
C ILE A 150 -20.17 6.62 1.13
N PRO A 151 -20.24 7.81 1.78
CA PRO A 151 -19.30 8.89 1.52
C PRO A 151 -17.83 8.46 1.72
N PRO A 152 -16.88 8.94 0.87
CA PRO A 152 -15.46 8.60 0.99
C PRO A 152 -14.86 8.90 2.37
N GLN A 153 -15.32 9.99 3.03
CA GLN A 153 -14.89 10.33 4.40
C GLN A 153 -15.22 9.22 5.39
N THR A 154 -16.44 8.69 5.31
CA THR A 154 -16.91 7.62 6.21
C THR A 154 -16.17 6.32 5.95
N GLN A 155 -16.02 5.95 4.66
CA GLN A 155 -15.25 4.76 4.28
C GLN A 155 -13.81 4.85 4.81
N LEU A 156 -13.15 5.99 4.62
CA LEU A 156 -11.78 6.23 5.06
C LEU A 156 -11.66 6.20 6.59
N ALA A 157 -12.58 6.85 7.32
CA ALA A 157 -12.55 6.88 8.77
C ALA A 157 -12.74 5.48 9.38
N VAL A 158 -13.72 4.73 8.89
CA VAL A 158 -13.97 3.35 9.34
C VAL A 158 -12.77 2.46 9.06
N ALA A 159 -12.22 2.54 7.85
CA ALA A 159 -11.05 1.76 7.46
C ALA A 159 -9.84 2.07 8.35
N ALA A 160 -9.53 3.35 8.60
CA ALA A 160 -8.41 3.76 9.45
C ALA A 160 -8.58 3.31 10.92
N ILE A 161 -9.80 3.38 11.47
CA ILE A 161 -10.09 2.89 12.84
C ILE A 161 -9.80 1.39 12.94
N PHE A 162 -10.35 0.59 12.02
CA PHE A 162 -10.16 -0.87 12.08
C PHE A 162 -8.73 -1.29 11.75
N ALA A 163 -8.04 -0.60 10.83
CA ALA A 163 -6.63 -0.83 10.55
C ALA A 163 -5.76 -0.53 11.79
N ALA A 164 -5.98 0.61 12.44
CA ALA A 164 -5.27 0.97 13.68
C ALA A 164 -5.53 -0.04 14.80
N LEU A 165 -6.80 -0.42 15.05
CA LEU A 165 -7.15 -1.40 16.07
C LEU A 165 -6.54 -2.77 15.79
N SER A 166 -6.54 -3.22 14.53
CA SER A 166 -5.92 -4.48 14.12
C SER A 166 -4.40 -4.44 14.34
N THR A 167 -3.75 -3.31 14.00
CA THR A 167 -2.30 -3.14 14.21
C THR A 167 -1.96 -3.11 15.70
N VAL A 168 -2.72 -2.39 16.53
CA VAL A 168 -2.55 -2.41 17.99
C VAL A 168 -2.78 -3.81 18.55
N GLY A 169 -3.79 -4.50 18.07
CA GLY A 169 -4.05 -5.90 18.42
C GLY A 169 -2.87 -6.82 18.08
N ALA A 170 -2.25 -6.63 16.92
CA ALA A 170 -1.05 -7.39 16.51
C ALA A 170 0.13 -7.16 17.47
N ILE A 171 0.35 -5.91 17.91
CA ILE A 171 1.39 -5.55 18.88
C ILE A 171 1.11 -6.19 20.23
N VAL A 172 -0.13 -6.12 20.72
CA VAL A 172 -0.49 -6.59 22.08
C VAL A 172 -0.50 -8.11 22.16
N ALA A 173 -1.03 -8.78 21.13
CA ALA A 173 -1.19 -10.23 21.11
C ALA A 173 0.02 -10.98 20.52
N ASP A 174 1.06 -10.29 20.04
CA ASP A 174 2.15 -10.88 19.24
C ASP A 174 1.59 -11.78 18.11
N ASN A 175 0.62 -11.25 17.36
CA ASN A 175 -0.09 -12.03 16.36
C ASN A 175 -0.12 -11.32 14.99
N PRO A 176 0.78 -11.71 14.06
CA PRO A 176 0.85 -11.09 12.73
C PRO A 176 -0.38 -11.35 11.85
N TRP A 177 -1.25 -12.33 12.18
CA TRP A 177 -2.51 -12.52 11.45
C TRP A 177 -3.43 -11.30 11.51
N LEU A 178 -3.36 -10.51 12.57
CA LEU A 178 -4.11 -9.25 12.67
C LEU A 178 -3.60 -8.19 11.68
N LEU A 179 -2.31 -8.24 11.30
CA LEU A 179 -1.78 -7.39 10.23
C LEU A 179 -2.26 -7.84 8.84
N VAL A 180 -2.51 -9.13 8.64
CA VAL A 180 -3.14 -9.61 7.39
C VAL A 180 -4.53 -8.97 7.21
N ALA A 181 -5.32 -8.85 8.29
CA ALA A 181 -6.62 -8.22 8.24
C ALA A 181 -6.57 -6.73 7.88
N VAL A 182 -5.47 -6.03 8.20
CA VAL A 182 -5.26 -4.62 7.82
C VAL A 182 -5.33 -4.43 6.31
N GLY A 183 -4.89 -5.40 5.51
CA GLY A 183 -4.95 -5.34 4.04
C GLY A 183 -6.36 -5.09 3.52
N PHE A 184 -7.37 -5.71 4.14
CA PHE A 184 -8.77 -5.48 3.77
C PHE A 184 -9.17 -4.01 3.98
N PHE A 185 -8.78 -3.39 5.08
CA PHE A 185 -9.10 -2.00 5.39
C PHE A 185 -8.30 -1.02 4.53
N HIS A 186 -7.03 -1.30 4.23
CA HIS A 186 -6.20 -0.49 3.34
C HIS A 186 -6.76 -0.37 1.91
N SER A 187 -7.57 -1.33 1.49
CA SER A 187 -8.08 -1.45 0.12
C SER A 187 -8.81 -0.21 -0.41
N VAL A 188 -9.54 0.51 0.47
CA VAL A 188 -10.37 1.67 0.11
C VAL A 188 -9.66 3.02 0.28
N MET A 189 -8.52 3.04 0.98
CA MET A 189 -7.92 4.28 1.47
C MET A 189 -7.38 5.16 0.35
N TRP A 190 -6.66 4.57 -0.63
CA TRP A 190 -6.13 5.32 -1.76
C TRP A 190 -7.20 6.13 -2.48
N GLY A 191 -8.26 5.44 -2.92
CA GLY A 191 -9.35 6.06 -3.68
C GLY A 191 -10.06 7.14 -2.88
N SER A 192 -10.30 6.87 -1.60
CA SER A 192 -10.96 7.83 -0.69
C SER A 192 -10.11 9.07 -0.47
N ILE A 193 -8.83 8.93 -0.14
CA ILE A 193 -7.91 10.06 0.06
C ILE A 193 -7.79 10.88 -1.21
N PHE A 194 -7.58 10.23 -2.36
CA PHE A 194 -7.46 10.88 -3.66
C PHE A 194 -8.71 11.71 -3.99
N THR A 195 -9.89 11.10 -3.89
CA THR A 195 -11.18 11.76 -4.17
C THR A 195 -11.40 12.98 -3.27
N LEU A 196 -11.09 12.85 -1.99
CA LEU A 196 -11.23 13.95 -1.02
C LEU A 196 -10.25 15.08 -1.29
N ALA A 197 -9.01 14.76 -1.64
CA ALA A 197 -7.95 15.74 -1.87
C ALA A 197 -8.18 16.59 -3.12
N ILE A 198 -8.77 16.03 -4.18
CA ILE A 198 -9.08 16.79 -5.41
C ILE A 198 -10.48 17.40 -5.41
N SER A 199 -11.26 17.22 -4.33
CA SER A 199 -12.64 17.70 -4.26
C SER A 199 -12.72 19.22 -4.39
N ARG A 200 -13.65 19.69 -5.24
CA ARG A 200 -13.96 21.11 -5.51
C ARG A 200 -12.75 21.97 -5.95
N LEU A 201 -11.81 21.39 -6.67
CA LEU A 201 -10.64 22.11 -7.19
C LEU A 201 -10.83 22.65 -8.62
N GLY A 202 -11.95 22.33 -9.29
CA GLY A 202 -12.28 22.84 -10.62
C GLY A 202 -11.10 22.77 -11.59
N LYS A 203 -10.66 23.91 -12.13
CA LYS A 203 -9.54 24.04 -13.08
C LYS A 203 -8.18 23.56 -12.51
N TYR A 204 -8.04 23.49 -11.20
CA TYR A 204 -6.81 23.03 -10.55
C TYR A 204 -6.70 21.51 -10.43
N THR A 205 -7.76 20.76 -10.71
CA THR A 205 -7.82 19.29 -10.48
C THR A 205 -6.69 18.53 -11.18
N SER A 206 -6.32 18.91 -12.40
CA SER A 206 -5.24 18.26 -13.16
C SER A 206 -3.89 18.41 -12.47
N VAL A 207 -3.54 19.63 -12.07
CA VAL A 207 -2.27 19.92 -11.37
C VAL A 207 -2.30 19.31 -9.96
N ALA A 208 -3.43 19.39 -9.27
CA ALA A 208 -3.60 18.79 -7.95
C ALA A 208 -3.41 17.27 -7.97
N SER A 209 -3.94 16.58 -9.00
CA SER A 209 -3.75 15.13 -9.18
C SER A 209 -2.26 14.76 -9.32
N GLY A 210 -1.49 15.58 -10.05
CA GLY A 210 -0.04 15.41 -10.12
C GLY A 210 0.66 15.69 -8.77
N THR A 211 0.20 16.72 -8.06
CA THR A 211 0.76 17.13 -6.76
C THR A 211 0.59 16.04 -5.70
N ILE A 212 -0.55 15.32 -5.68
CA ILE A 212 -0.79 14.22 -4.74
C ILE A 212 0.23 13.10 -4.91
N MET A 213 0.73 12.86 -6.13
CA MET A 213 1.73 11.82 -6.39
C MET A 213 3.04 12.03 -5.63
N ILE A 214 3.35 13.25 -5.18
CA ILE A 214 4.50 13.52 -4.31
C ILE A 214 4.41 12.71 -3.01
N GLY A 215 3.19 12.51 -2.48
CA GLY A 215 2.98 11.71 -1.28
C GLY A 215 3.41 10.25 -1.40
N VAL A 216 3.50 9.69 -2.62
CA VAL A 216 3.90 8.29 -2.84
C VAL A 216 5.30 7.97 -2.28
N ILE A 217 6.16 8.98 -2.10
CA ILE A 217 7.48 8.82 -1.48
C ILE A 217 7.41 8.20 -0.06
N GLY A 218 6.25 8.30 0.60
CA GLY A 218 6.01 7.64 1.89
C GLY A 218 6.24 6.14 1.86
N GLY A 219 5.93 5.49 0.71
CA GLY A 219 6.17 4.06 0.50
C GLY A 219 7.64 3.63 0.48
N SER A 220 8.56 4.58 0.33
CA SER A 220 10.00 4.32 0.48
C SER A 220 10.50 4.71 1.87
N LEU A 221 10.05 5.86 2.38
CA LEU A 221 10.59 6.42 3.62
C LEU A 221 10.11 5.68 4.86
N LEU A 222 8.81 5.39 4.99
CA LEU A 222 8.29 4.76 6.21
C LEU A 222 8.80 3.34 6.40
N PRO A 223 8.85 2.45 5.38
CA PRO A 223 9.46 1.12 5.54
C PRO A 223 10.96 1.18 5.84
N LEU A 224 11.68 2.17 5.26
CA LEU A 224 13.08 2.39 5.58
C LEU A 224 13.26 2.74 7.07
N PHE A 225 12.50 3.70 7.59
CA PHE A 225 12.53 4.05 9.01
C PHE A 225 12.10 2.89 9.90
N GLN A 226 11.11 2.09 9.47
CA GLN A 226 10.68 0.91 10.19
C GLN A 226 11.81 -0.12 10.30
N GLY A 227 12.53 -0.39 9.20
CA GLY A 227 13.69 -1.30 9.20
C GLY A 227 14.82 -0.79 10.08
N MET A 228 15.19 0.50 9.94
CA MET A 228 16.22 1.12 10.79
C MET A 228 15.85 1.04 12.29
N PHE A 229 14.57 1.20 12.61
CA PHE A 229 14.10 1.08 14.00
C PHE A 229 14.15 -0.36 14.49
N ALA A 230 13.79 -1.35 13.66
CA ALA A 230 13.96 -2.76 13.99
C ALA A 230 15.42 -3.12 14.25
N ASP A 231 16.34 -2.66 13.39
CA ASP A 231 17.78 -2.90 13.53
C ASP A 231 18.33 -2.27 14.83
N ALA A 232 17.93 -1.04 15.13
CA ALA A 232 18.33 -0.34 16.36
C ALA A 232 17.83 -1.05 17.62
N MET A 233 16.75 -1.83 17.52
CA MET A 233 16.18 -2.63 18.61
C MET A 233 16.66 -4.09 18.60
N GLY A 234 17.76 -4.41 17.89
CA GLY A 234 18.32 -5.76 17.83
C GLY A 234 17.48 -6.76 17.03
N GLY A 235 16.76 -6.30 16.03
CA GLY A 235 15.94 -7.12 15.15
C GLY A 235 14.48 -7.29 15.61
N MET A 236 14.05 -6.58 16.66
CA MET A 236 12.67 -6.65 17.15
C MET A 236 11.70 -5.83 16.30
N TRP A 237 10.77 -6.50 15.65
CA TRP A 237 9.75 -5.86 14.80
C TRP A 237 8.52 -5.37 15.58
N ARG A 238 8.20 -5.99 16.70
CA ARG A 238 7.00 -5.72 17.49
C ARG A 238 6.69 -4.24 17.66
N TRP A 239 7.64 -3.46 18.16
CA TRP A 239 7.44 -2.04 18.47
C TRP A 239 7.47 -1.14 17.23
N THR A 240 8.02 -1.61 16.14
CA THR A 240 8.07 -0.83 14.89
C THR A 240 6.69 -0.59 14.29
N TRP A 241 5.70 -1.43 14.63
CA TRP A 241 4.33 -1.30 14.19
C TRP A 241 3.62 -0.04 14.70
N PHE A 242 4.17 0.64 15.73
CA PHE A 242 3.67 1.96 16.12
C PHE A 242 3.80 3.00 15.01
N ILE A 243 4.75 2.86 14.08
CA ILE A 243 4.86 3.71 12.88
C ILE A 243 3.58 3.59 12.05
N VAL A 244 3.06 2.37 11.90
CA VAL A 244 1.81 2.11 11.18
C VAL A 244 0.62 2.72 11.94
N VAL A 245 0.54 2.51 13.27
CA VAL A 245 -0.53 3.11 14.09
C VAL A 245 -0.56 4.63 13.96
N ILE A 246 0.60 5.30 14.00
CA ILE A 246 0.69 6.77 13.82
C ILE A 246 0.19 7.17 12.44
N GLY A 247 0.57 6.44 11.39
CA GLY A 247 0.07 6.67 10.03
C GLY A 247 -1.44 6.53 9.93
N GLU A 248 -2.03 5.49 10.54
CA GLU A 248 -3.48 5.28 10.56
C GLU A 248 -4.21 6.39 11.32
N LEU A 249 -3.65 6.86 12.42
CA LEU A 249 -4.22 7.99 13.17
C LEU A 249 -4.20 9.28 12.34
N TYR A 250 -3.15 9.50 11.55
CA TYR A 250 -3.13 10.63 10.62
C TYR A 250 -4.20 10.48 9.54
N ILE A 251 -4.37 9.28 8.96
CA ILE A 251 -5.40 9.01 7.95
C ILE A 251 -6.79 9.25 8.53
N LEU A 252 -7.04 8.83 9.77
CA LEU A 252 -8.28 9.09 10.49
C LEU A 252 -8.50 10.60 10.70
N TYR A 253 -7.47 11.32 11.13
CA TYR A 253 -7.52 12.78 11.26
C TYR A 253 -7.87 13.44 9.91
N TYR A 254 -7.23 12.99 8.83
CA TYR A 254 -7.52 13.49 7.49
C TYR A 254 -8.98 13.23 7.10
N ALA A 255 -9.50 12.03 7.33
CA ALA A 255 -10.89 11.68 7.04
C ALA A 255 -11.88 12.60 7.77
N LEU A 256 -11.67 12.86 9.06
CA LEU A 256 -12.61 13.58 9.90
C LEU A 256 -12.51 15.10 9.80
N LEU A 257 -11.29 15.63 9.65
CA LEU A 257 -11.02 17.07 9.76
C LEU A 257 -10.22 17.62 8.56
N GLY A 258 -9.15 16.94 8.15
CA GLY A 258 -8.20 17.45 7.15
C GLY A 258 -8.77 17.52 5.73
N SER A 259 -9.74 16.69 5.41
CA SER A 259 -10.40 16.63 4.09
C SER A 259 -11.46 17.70 3.88
N LYS A 260 -11.81 18.48 4.91
CA LYS A 260 -12.83 19.54 4.80
C LYS A 260 -12.37 20.66 3.88
N VAL A 261 -13.13 20.91 2.84
CA VAL A 261 -12.85 21.98 1.89
C VAL A 261 -13.13 23.34 2.53
N LYS A 262 -12.08 24.09 2.85
CA LYS A 262 -12.18 25.46 3.40
C LYS A 262 -12.25 26.52 2.31
N GLN A 263 -11.65 26.26 1.14
CA GLN A 263 -11.65 27.14 -0.02
C GLN A 263 -11.97 26.27 -1.25
N ALA A 264 -13.04 26.57 -1.92
CA ALA A 264 -13.33 26.02 -3.23
C ALA A 264 -12.62 26.87 -4.31
N ALA A 265 -12.24 26.24 -5.41
CA ALA A 265 -11.85 26.97 -6.61
C ALA A 265 -13.16 27.25 -7.37
N ASP A 266 -13.67 28.45 -7.23
CA ASP A 266 -14.81 28.96 -7.98
C ASP A 266 -14.41 29.22 -9.43
#